data_c0a5bfd78ad675eb017bd15e24494350
#
_entry.id   c0a5bfd78ad675eb017bd15e24494350
#
_cell.length_a   1.000
_cell.length_b   1.000
_cell.length_c   1.000
_cell.angle_alpha   90.00
_cell.angle_beta   90.00
_cell.angle_gamma   90.00
#
_symmetry.space_group_name_H-M   'P 1'
#
loop_
_entity.id
_entity.type
_entity.pdbx_description
1 polymer ?
#
loop_
_entity_poly.entity_id
_entity_poly.type
_entity_poly.pdbx_seq_one_letter_code
_entity_poly.pdbx_strand_id
1 'polypeptide(L)'
;RVDTLVKSGNLMADAILNSKLTLARRQKIPVNCKAELPERISVEDVDLCVILGNLLDNAMEACGRMEEGTRFLRVYLRVNTSQFYLSVQNSAREEPDFDERNYISKKRGNHGLGMKRVKAMVDKYHGYLNLANEPGIFAAEVTLPLEQPYLS
;
A
#
# COMPACT_ATOMS: atom_id res chain seq x y z
N ARG A 1 20.42 -11.97 -12.16
CA ARG A 1 20.08 -10.86 -11.28
C ARG A 1 19.23 -11.34 -10.10
N VAL A 2 19.56 -10.90 -8.90
CA VAL A 2 18.88 -11.30 -7.68
C VAL A 2 18.02 -10.14 -7.19
N ASP A 3 16.74 -10.42 -6.93
CA ASP A 3 15.85 -9.42 -6.35
C ASP A 3 16.15 -9.27 -4.86
N THR A 4 16.19 -8.03 -4.40
CA THR A 4 16.40 -7.75 -3.00
C THR A 4 15.12 -8.02 -2.21
N LEU A 5 15.22 -8.83 -1.17
CA LEU A 5 14.09 -9.08 -0.29
C LEU A 5 13.92 -7.93 0.70
N VAL A 6 12.67 -7.63 1.03
CA VAL A 6 12.35 -6.65 2.04
C VAL A 6 12.57 -7.27 3.42
N LYS A 7 13.23 -6.52 4.30
CA LYS A 7 13.46 -6.93 5.68
C LYS A 7 13.12 -5.75 6.58
N SER A 8 11.84 -5.59 6.86
CA SER A 8 11.37 -4.48 7.69
C SER A 8 11.60 -4.71 9.18
N GLY A 9 11.65 -5.96 9.59
CA GLY A 9 11.69 -6.36 10.99
C GLY A 9 10.40 -7.01 11.46
N ASN A 10 9.32 -6.86 10.71
CA ASN A 10 8.02 -7.46 11.02
C ASN A 10 7.74 -8.59 10.04
N LEU A 11 7.58 -9.81 10.55
CA LEU A 11 7.44 -10.99 9.69
C LEU A 11 6.25 -10.95 8.76
N MET A 12 5.09 -10.51 9.24
CA MET A 12 3.89 -10.48 8.40
C MET A 12 4.03 -9.44 7.29
N ALA A 13 4.52 -8.26 7.62
CA ALA A 13 4.75 -7.21 6.62
C ALA A 13 5.72 -7.72 5.54
N ASP A 14 6.80 -8.37 5.96
CA ASP A 14 7.80 -8.87 5.02
C ASP A 14 7.24 -9.96 4.12
N ALA A 15 6.42 -10.86 4.67
CA ALA A 15 5.81 -11.92 3.87
C ALA A 15 4.92 -11.33 2.77
N ILE A 16 4.08 -10.36 3.11
CA ILE A 16 3.17 -9.74 2.14
C ILE A 16 3.96 -8.92 1.12
N LEU A 17 4.88 -8.08 1.60
CA LEU A 17 5.66 -7.22 0.72
C LEU A 17 6.47 -8.05 -0.27
N ASN A 18 7.19 -9.06 0.22
CA ASN A 18 8.02 -9.87 -0.67
C ASN A 18 7.19 -10.63 -1.69
N SER A 19 6.03 -11.14 -1.28
CA SER A 19 5.14 -11.84 -2.20
C SER A 19 4.61 -10.90 -3.29
N LYS A 20 4.07 -9.75 -2.91
CA LYS A 20 3.46 -8.82 -3.87
C LYS A 20 4.50 -8.11 -4.72
N LEU A 21 5.61 -7.69 -4.14
CA LEU A 21 6.63 -6.97 -4.90
C LEU A 21 7.36 -7.88 -5.89
N THR A 22 7.48 -9.16 -5.59
CA THR A 22 8.00 -10.13 -6.55
C THR A 22 7.08 -10.20 -7.78
N LEU A 23 5.77 -10.25 -7.55
CA LEU A 23 4.80 -10.24 -8.65
C LEU A 23 4.89 -8.94 -9.45
N ALA A 24 5.03 -7.81 -8.78
CA ALA A 24 5.15 -6.52 -9.46
C ALA A 24 6.36 -6.50 -10.39
N ARG A 25 7.50 -6.99 -9.91
CA ARG A 25 8.72 -7.04 -10.73
C ARG A 25 8.55 -7.94 -11.94
N ARG A 26 7.86 -9.05 -11.81
CA ARG A 26 7.54 -9.94 -12.94
C ARG A 26 6.66 -9.26 -13.97
N GLN A 27 5.86 -8.30 -13.54
CA GLN A 27 5.00 -7.51 -14.43
C GLN A 27 5.73 -6.28 -14.98
N LYS A 28 7.04 -6.23 -14.86
CA LYS A 28 7.86 -5.12 -15.37
C LYS A 28 7.53 -3.79 -14.71
N ILE A 29 7.24 -3.83 -13.42
CA ILE A 29 7.00 -2.63 -12.62
C ILE A 29 8.24 -2.38 -11.77
N PRO A 30 8.99 -1.32 -12.02
CA PRO A 30 10.10 -0.94 -11.13
C PRO A 30 9.56 -0.63 -9.74
N VAL A 31 10.20 -1.19 -8.73
CA VAL A 31 9.75 -1.10 -7.34
C VAL A 31 10.81 -0.41 -6.50
N ASN A 32 10.39 0.55 -5.69
CA ASN A 32 11.20 1.16 -4.65
C ASN A 32 10.45 0.97 -3.33
N CYS A 33 11.02 0.20 -2.42
CA CYS A 33 10.38 -0.09 -1.14
C CYS A 33 11.32 0.22 0.01
N LYS A 34 10.84 1.01 0.96
CA LYS A 34 11.52 1.27 2.22
C LYS A 34 10.57 0.89 3.34
N ALA A 35 10.93 -0.10 4.12
CA ALA A 35 10.08 -0.60 5.18
C ALA A 35 10.92 -0.86 6.44
N GLU A 36 10.50 -0.26 7.55
CA GLU A 36 11.15 -0.43 8.83
C GLU A 36 10.10 -0.44 9.92
N LEU A 37 9.95 -1.58 10.57
CA LEU A 37 8.91 -1.78 11.59
C LEU A 37 9.47 -2.50 12.80
N PRO A 38 8.88 -2.27 13.98
CA PRO A 38 9.16 -3.13 15.13
C PRO A 38 8.68 -4.55 14.82
N GLU A 39 9.25 -5.51 15.54
CA GLU A 39 8.86 -6.90 15.39
C GLU A 39 7.35 -7.08 15.65
N ARG A 40 6.82 -6.35 16.61
CA ARG A 40 5.38 -6.40 16.95
C ARG A 40 4.81 -5.00 17.00
N ILE A 41 3.60 -4.87 16.48
CA ILE A 41 2.82 -3.64 16.55
C ILE A 41 1.40 -3.99 16.97
N SER A 42 0.65 -3.01 17.45
CA SER A 42 -0.72 -3.24 17.90
C SER A 42 -1.74 -3.24 16.76
N VAL A 43 -1.32 -3.74 15.60
CA VAL A 43 -2.18 -4.03 14.46
C VAL A 43 -2.11 -5.53 14.23
N GLU A 44 -3.26 -6.20 14.22
CA GLU A 44 -3.28 -7.65 14.04
C GLU A 44 -2.75 -8.04 12.67
N ASP A 45 -2.07 -9.19 12.58
CA ASP A 45 -1.48 -9.67 11.35
C ASP A 45 -2.49 -9.76 10.21
N VAL A 46 -3.68 -10.27 10.50
CA VAL A 46 -4.74 -10.39 9.51
C VAL A 46 -5.14 -9.03 8.95
N ASP A 47 -5.24 -8.04 9.82
CA ASP A 47 -5.63 -6.67 9.43
C ASP A 47 -4.54 -5.99 8.62
N LEU A 48 -3.29 -6.20 9.03
CA LEU A 48 -2.16 -5.70 8.26
C LEU A 48 -2.13 -6.30 6.86
N CYS A 49 -2.43 -7.59 6.77
CA CYS A 49 -2.52 -8.30 5.50
C CYS A 49 -3.59 -7.69 4.59
N VAL A 50 -4.75 -7.36 5.16
CA VAL A 50 -5.84 -6.74 4.39
C VAL A 50 -5.41 -5.36 3.86
N ILE A 51 -4.81 -4.55 4.71
CA ILE A 51 -4.38 -3.20 4.32
C ILE A 51 -3.31 -3.28 3.22
N LEU A 52 -2.22 -3.97 3.49
CA LEU A 52 -1.10 -4.06 2.55
C LEU A 52 -1.49 -4.75 1.25
N GLY A 53 -2.17 -5.88 1.37
CA GLY A 53 -2.54 -6.67 0.20
C GLY A 53 -3.43 -5.90 -0.76
N ASN A 54 -4.47 -5.25 -0.23
CA ASN A 54 -5.39 -4.51 -1.08
C ASN A 54 -4.76 -3.27 -1.71
N LEU A 55 -3.94 -2.54 -0.96
CA LEU A 55 -3.27 -1.36 -1.51
C LEU A 55 -2.27 -1.73 -2.59
N LEU A 56 -1.49 -2.79 -2.37
CA LEU A 56 -0.53 -3.24 -3.36
C LEU A 56 -1.21 -3.81 -4.60
N ASP A 57 -2.29 -4.57 -4.43
CA ASP A 57 -3.03 -5.09 -5.57
C ASP A 57 -3.61 -3.95 -6.42
N ASN A 58 -4.20 -2.94 -5.79
CA ASN A 58 -4.72 -1.79 -6.52
C ASN A 58 -3.62 -1.05 -7.29
N ALA A 59 -2.47 -0.87 -6.65
CA ALA A 59 -1.35 -0.19 -7.28
C ALA A 59 -0.82 -0.97 -8.49
N MET A 60 -0.68 -2.29 -8.35
CA MET A 60 -0.20 -3.12 -9.46
C MET A 60 -1.21 -3.15 -10.61
N GLU A 61 -2.49 -3.16 -10.29
CA GLU A 61 -3.53 -3.13 -11.31
C GLU A 61 -3.50 -1.82 -12.10
N ALA A 62 -3.33 -0.71 -11.39
CA ALA A 62 -3.20 0.60 -12.04
C ALA A 62 -1.98 0.63 -12.96
N CYS A 63 -0.85 0.10 -12.49
CA CYS A 63 0.35 0.00 -13.31
C CYS A 63 0.14 -0.87 -14.53
N GLY A 64 -0.65 -1.94 -14.41
CA GLY A 64 -0.94 -2.83 -15.53
C GLY A 64 -1.67 -2.16 -16.67
N ARG A 65 -2.35 -1.05 -16.41
CA ARG A 65 -3.03 -0.27 -17.44
C ARG A 65 -2.13 0.79 -18.08
N MET A 66 -0.89 0.91 -17.59
CA MET A 66 0.09 1.84 -18.12
C MET A 66 1.02 1.11 -19.07
N GLU A 67 1.63 1.85 -19.98
CA GLU A 67 2.64 1.27 -20.84
C GLU A 67 3.88 0.87 -20.04
N GLU A 68 4.47 -0.26 -20.41
CA GLU A 68 5.75 -0.70 -19.86
C GLU A 68 6.77 0.42 -20.07
N GLY A 69 7.57 0.70 -19.07
CA GLY A 69 8.52 1.80 -19.14
C GLY A 69 8.03 3.07 -18.48
N THR A 70 6.70 3.21 -18.29
CA THR A 70 6.12 4.34 -17.56
C THR A 70 5.63 3.92 -16.18
N ARG A 71 5.76 2.64 -15.85
CA ARG A 71 5.29 2.08 -14.60
C ARG A 71 6.26 2.34 -13.47
N PHE A 72 5.73 2.59 -12.28
CA PHE A 72 6.53 2.57 -11.05
C PHE A 72 5.64 2.29 -9.86
N LEU A 73 6.25 1.77 -8.81
CA LEU A 73 5.59 1.47 -7.54
C LEU A 73 6.55 1.86 -6.41
N ARG A 74 6.09 2.71 -5.51
CA ARG A 74 6.86 3.14 -4.35
C ARG A 74 6.10 2.79 -3.09
N VAL A 75 6.76 2.11 -2.17
CA VAL A 75 6.16 1.70 -0.91
C VAL A 75 7.02 2.21 0.23
N TYR A 76 6.40 2.89 1.17
CA TYR A 76 7.09 3.40 2.33
C TYR A 76 6.31 3.01 3.58
N LEU A 77 6.97 2.39 4.52
CA LEU A 77 6.32 1.80 5.69
C LEU A 77 7.21 2.00 6.91
N ARG A 78 6.66 2.63 7.95
CA ARG A 78 7.43 2.89 9.16
C ARG A 78 6.54 3.12 10.37
N VAL A 79 7.15 3.08 11.54
CA VAL A 79 6.50 3.49 12.79
C VAL A 79 7.26 4.67 13.36
N ASN A 80 6.52 5.73 13.66
CA ASN A 80 7.02 6.93 14.35
C ASN A 80 6.38 6.98 15.71
N THR A 81 7.16 6.76 16.76
CA THR A 81 6.69 6.79 18.14
C THR A 81 5.46 5.91 18.33
N SER A 82 4.26 6.46 18.19
CA SER A 82 3.01 5.73 18.41
C SER A 82 2.12 5.69 17.18
N GLN A 83 2.70 5.91 16.01
CA GLN A 83 1.92 5.87 14.76
C GLN A 83 2.56 4.99 13.71
N PHE A 84 1.72 4.17 13.10
CA PHE A 84 2.07 3.38 11.93
C PHE A 84 1.79 4.24 10.70
N TYR A 85 2.73 4.31 9.78
CA TYR A 85 2.57 5.07 8.54
C TYR A 85 2.89 4.20 7.34
N LEU A 86 2.01 4.22 6.36
CA LEU A 86 2.16 3.47 5.12
C LEU A 86 1.82 4.39 3.95
N SER A 87 2.68 4.42 2.94
CA SER A 87 2.41 5.12 1.69
C SER A 87 2.64 4.17 0.53
N VAL A 88 1.67 4.06 -0.36
CA VAL A 88 1.79 3.30 -1.59
C VAL A 88 1.51 4.24 -2.75
N GLN A 89 2.49 4.45 -3.61
CA GLN A 89 2.38 5.34 -4.77
C GLN A 89 2.63 4.55 -6.03
N ASN A 90 1.85 4.84 -7.05
CA ASN A 90 2.01 4.18 -8.35
C ASN A 90 1.81 5.17 -9.48
N SER A 91 2.42 4.85 -10.62
CA SER A 91 2.14 5.59 -11.84
C SER A 91 0.66 5.40 -12.21
N ALA A 92 0.04 6.45 -12.69
CA ALA A 92 -1.37 6.44 -13.03
C ALA A 92 -1.62 7.40 -14.17
N ARG A 93 -2.75 7.21 -14.83
CA ARG A 93 -3.19 8.15 -15.85
C ARG A 93 -3.53 9.48 -15.20
N GLU A 94 -3.42 10.55 -15.95
CA GLU A 94 -3.75 11.88 -15.43
C GLU A 94 -5.18 11.98 -14.93
N GLU A 95 -6.09 11.21 -15.53
CA GLU A 95 -7.49 11.16 -15.10
C GLU A 95 -7.76 9.75 -14.58
N PRO A 96 -7.57 9.53 -13.30
CA PRO A 96 -7.78 8.20 -12.73
C PRO A 96 -9.26 7.81 -12.71
N ASP A 97 -9.50 6.52 -12.90
CA ASP A 97 -10.84 5.93 -12.92
C ASP A 97 -11.32 5.62 -11.53
N PHE A 98 -11.39 6.66 -10.66
CA PHE A 98 -11.79 6.33 -9.34
C PHE A 98 -12.45 7.51 -8.64
N ASP A 99 -13.41 7.21 -7.79
CA ASP A 99 -14.15 8.19 -7.02
C ASP A 99 -13.64 8.12 -5.58
N GLU A 100 -12.94 9.17 -5.13
CA GLU A 100 -12.37 9.23 -3.79
C GLU A 100 -13.43 9.09 -2.70
N ARG A 101 -14.61 9.63 -2.90
CA ARG A 101 -15.65 9.60 -1.88
C ARG A 101 -16.22 8.22 -1.66
N ASN A 102 -16.27 7.42 -2.70
CA ASN A 102 -16.87 6.09 -2.63
C ASN A 102 -15.83 4.98 -2.61
N TYR A 103 -14.56 5.31 -2.85
CA TYR A 103 -13.48 4.32 -2.91
C TYR A 103 -13.78 3.24 -3.96
N ILE A 104 -14.40 3.63 -5.05
CA ILE A 104 -14.82 2.72 -6.12
C ILE A 104 -14.24 3.19 -7.45
N SER A 105 -13.62 2.25 -8.18
CA SER A 105 -13.13 2.54 -9.52
C SER A 105 -14.31 2.76 -10.47
N LYS A 106 -14.22 3.79 -11.29
CA LYS A 106 -15.26 4.08 -12.28
C LYS A 106 -15.36 3.03 -13.37
N LYS A 107 -14.27 2.35 -13.68
CA LYS A 107 -14.25 1.35 -14.74
C LYS A 107 -14.64 -0.03 -14.29
N ARG A 108 -14.34 -0.39 -13.05
CA ARG A 108 -14.56 -1.73 -12.56
C ARG A 108 -14.94 -1.70 -11.10
N GLY A 109 -16.14 -2.14 -10.80
CA GLY A 109 -16.64 -2.16 -9.43
C GLY A 109 -15.81 -2.97 -8.46
N ASN A 110 -15.12 -4.00 -8.95
CA ASN A 110 -14.29 -4.87 -8.08
C ASN A 110 -13.15 -4.12 -7.38
N HIS A 111 -12.60 -3.12 -8.03
CA HIS A 111 -11.47 -2.37 -7.48
C HIS A 111 -11.89 -1.57 -6.25
N GLY A 112 -13.13 -1.14 -6.22
CA GLY A 112 -13.66 -0.40 -5.08
C GLY A 112 -13.75 -1.25 -3.82
N LEU A 113 -13.92 -2.57 -3.95
CA LEU A 113 -14.02 -3.46 -2.80
C LEU A 113 -12.72 -3.49 -2.00
N GLY A 114 -11.58 -3.55 -2.69
CA GLY A 114 -10.29 -3.53 -2.01
C GLY A 114 -10.09 -2.27 -1.20
N MET A 115 -10.41 -1.12 -1.77
CA MET A 115 -10.25 0.16 -1.08
C MET A 115 -11.25 0.28 0.08
N LYS A 116 -12.45 -0.25 -0.07
CA LYS A 116 -13.43 -0.28 1.02
C LYS A 116 -12.94 -1.13 2.18
N ARG A 117 -12.27 -2.25 1.89
CA ARG A 117 -11.69 -3.09 2.94
C ARG A 117 -10.58 -2.35 3.68
N VAL A 118 -9.75 -1.61 2.95
CA VAL A 118 -8.72 -0.79 3.57
C VAL A 118 -9.35 0.25 4.49
N LYS A 119 -10.37 0.95 4.00
CA LYS A 119 -11.06 1.97 4.80
C LYS A 119 -11.66 1.37 6.06
N ALA A 120 -12.28 0.19 5.96
CA ALA A 120 -12.85 -0.49 7.12
C ALA A 120 -11.78 -0.81 8.18
N MET A 121 -10.61 -1.27 7.73
CA MET A 121 -9.51 -1.57 8.66
C MET A 121 -8.94 -0.30 9.27
N VAL A 122 -8.79 0.76 8.48
CA VAL A 122 -8.31 2.04 8.98
C VAL A 122 -9.26 2.57 10.05
N ASP A 123 -10.57 2.46 9.82
CA ASP A 123 -11.58 2.89 10.81
C ASP A 123 -11.55 2.03 12.07
N LYS A 124 -11.33 0.73 11.91
CA LYS A 124 -11.19 -0.18 13.06
C LYS A 124 -10.09 0.27 14.02
N TYR A 125 -9.02 0.79 13.49
CA TYR A 125 -7.87 1.25 14.29
C TYR A 125 -7.90 2.76 14.56
N HIS A 126 -9.02 3.41 14.26
CA HIS A 126 -9.18 4.86 14.47
C HIS A 126 -8.13 5.67 13.72
N GLY A 127 -7.78 5.19 12.54
CA GLY A 127 -6.74 5.79 11.73
C GLY A 127 -7.28 6.74 10.68
N TYR A 128 -6.42 7.05 9.73
CA TYR A 128 -6.74 7.99 8.67
C TYR A 128 -6.24 7.44 7.34
N LEU A 129 -7.08 7.54 6.31
CA LEU A 129 -6.75 7.16 4.94
C LEU A 129 -6.83 8.40 4.07
N ASN A 130 -5.74 8.72 3.39
CA ASN A 130 -5.67 9.84 2.46
C ASN A 130 -5.37 9.31 1.07
N LEU A 131 -6.21 9.70 0.10
CA LEU A 131 -6.03 9.34 -1.29
C LEU A 131 -5.74 10.61 -2.08
N ALA A 132 -4.67 10.60 -2.85
CA ALA A 132 -4.26 11.78 -3.60
C ALA A 132 -4.00 11.42 -5.06
N ASN A 133 -4.52 12.24 -5.94
CA ASN A 133 -4.31 12.12 -7.38
C ASN A 133 -3.56 13.35 -7.87
N GLU A 134 -2.44 13.12 -8.52
CA GLU A 134 -1.70 14.17 -9.22
C GLU A 134 -1.44 13.67 -10.62
N PRO A 135 -1.13 14.55 -11.58
CA PRO A 135 -0.84 14.09 -12.93
C PRO A 135 0.25 13.02 -12.93
N GLY A 136 -0.09 11.83 -13.39
CA GLY A 136 0.85 10.72 -13.50
C GLY A 136 1.05 9.89 -12.23
N ILE A 137 0.50 10.30 -11.09
CA ILE A 137 0.72 9.61 -9.81
C ILE A 137 -0.58 9.46 -9.03
N PHE A 138 -0.79 8.28 -8.49
CA PHE A 138 -1.81 8.04 -7.47
C PHE A 138 -1.13 7.59 -6.18
N ALA A 139 -1.53 8.15 -5.06
CA ALA A 139 -0.97 7.79 -3.75
C ALA A 139 -2.08 7.46 -2.76
N ALA A 140 -1.87 6.40 -1.99
CA ALA A 140 -2.72 6.06 -0.86
C ALA A 140 -1.84 6.09 0.39
N GLU A 141 -2.25 6.85 1.39
CA GLU A 141 -1.54 6.95 2.65
C GLU A 141 -2.42 6.50 3.79
N VAL A 142 -1.87 5.67 4.67
CA VAL A 142 -2.57 5.16 5.84
C VAL A 142 -1.77 5.55 7.07
N THR A 143 -2.44 6.14 8.05
CA THR A 143 -1.86 6.42 9.36
C THR A 143 -2.73 5.75 10.40
N LEU A 144 -2.12 4.93 11.26
CA LEU A 144 -2.84 4.25 12.33
C LEU A 144 -2.20 4.59 13.66
N PRO A 145 -2.96 5.07 14.64
CA PRO A 145 -2.42 5.22 16.00
C PRO A 145 -2.16 3.85 16.59
N LEU A 146 -1.04 3.70 17.30
CA LEU A 146 -0.68 2.48 17.97
C LEU A 146 -0.92 2.65 19.48
N GLU A 147 -1.27 1.54 20.14
CA GLU A 147 -1.61 1.58 21.56
C GLU A 147 -0.45 1.98 22.46
N GLN A 148 0.78 1.64 22.05
CA GLN A 148 1.97 1.97 22.82
C GLN A 148 3.01 2.58 21.92
N PRO A 149 3.81 3.52 22.44
CA PRO A 149 4.89 4.08 21.65
C PRO A 149 5.96 3.02 21.37
N TYR A 150 6.49 3.06 20.17
CA TYR A 150 7.58 2.16 19.76
C TYR A 150 8.79 2.99 19.45
N LEU A 151 9.94 2.52 19.95
CA LEU A 151 11.21 3.16 19.63
C LEU A 151 11.76 2.53 18.36
N SER A 152 12.10 3.35 17.42
CA SER A 152 12.63 2.88 16.15
C SER A 152 14.14 2.61 16.24
#